data_00fa2b91fb7bfe37d9392f0efb6728f4
#
_entry.id   00fa2b91fb7bfe37d9392f0efb6728f4
#
_cell.length_a   1.000
_cell.length_b   1.000
_cell.length_c   1.000
_cell.angle_alpha   90.00
_cell.angle_beta   90.00
_cell.angle_gamma   90.00
#
_symmetry.space_group_name_H-M   'P 1'
#
loop_
_entity.id
_entity.type
_entity.pdbx_description
1 polymer ?
#
loop_
_entity_poly.entity_id
_entity_poly.type
_entity_poly.pdbx_seq_one_letter_code
_entity_poly.pdbx_strand_id
1 'polypeptide(L)'
;AVRVGYDLTLTTEKSLGVLALLGDTTTRSAVLGSIQAGNDWALGWLEDHAAVGRVEGRPVNGEGWMVASFRHLTSRALDPFPHHHNVIANTVRLADGSNRALDARALYRHAQAASALATAEMRRQLTDELGVRWRPGRKSGWEIDGIGNQVVGEFSKRRNEIDDALRELEEEIGRGAHPGEVEHIV
;
A
#
# COMPACT_ATOMS: atom_id res chain seq x y z
N ALA A 1 -2.81 -4.08 -26.41
CA ALA A 1 -2.80 -2.80 -25.69
C ALA A 1 -1.39 -2.55 -25.17
N VAL A 2 -0.90 -1.30 -25.30
CA VAL A 2 0.39 -0.89 -24.74
C VAL A 2 0.17 -0.57 -23.27
N ARG A 3 0.94 -1.18 -22.37
CA ARG A 3 0.89 -0.87 -20.93
C ARG A 3 1.62 0.45 -20.70
N VAL A 4 0.92 1.46 -20.19
CA VAL A 4 1.47 2.81 -19.97
C VAL A 4 2.10 2.98 -18.59
N GLY A 5 1.73 2.15 -17.62
CA GLY A 5 2.27 2.22 -16.26
C GLY A 5 1.74 1.10 -15.35
N TYR A 6 2.11 1.20 -14.09
CA TYR A 6 1.75 0.28 -13.01
C TYR A 6 1.25 1.09 -11.82
N ASP A 7 0.16 0.67 -11.21
CA ASP A 7 -0.33 1.24 -9.95
C ASP A 7 0.20 0.40 -8.78
N LEU A 8 1.01 1.01 -7.94
CA LEU A 8 1.47 0.45 -6.68
C LEU A 8 0.70 1.13 -5.55
N THR A 9 -0.23 0.40 -4.94
CA THR A 9 -0.98 0.92 -3.80
C THR A 9 -0.26 0.59 -2.50
N LEU A 10 0.16 1.62 -1.76
CA LEU A 10 0.71 1.48 -0.40
C LEU A 10 -0.37 1.85 0.62
N THR A 11 -0.79 0.86 1.39
CA THR A 11 -1.88 0.97 2.35
C THR A 11 -1.36 1.09 3.78
N THR A 12 -2.22 1.53 4.68
CA THR A 12 -1.92 1.69 6.11
C THR A 12 -2.74 0.72 6.96
N GLU A 13 -2.32 0.55 8.20
CA GLU A 13 -3.13 -0.10 9.23
C GLU A 13 -4.43 0.68 9.48
N LYS A 14 -5.50 -0.04 9.74
CA LYS A 14 -6.83 0.56 9.88
C LYS A 14 -6.92 1.53 11.06
N SER A 15 -6.27 1.20 12.17
CA SER A 15 -6.20 2.08 13.34
C SER A 15 -5.55 3.43 13.07
N LEU A 16 -4.64 3.54 12.08
CA LEU A 16 -4.09 4.82 11.64
C LEU A 16 -5.15 5.72 11.02
N GLY A 17 -6.02 5.16 10.18
CA GLY A 17 -7.14 5.89 9.62
C GLY A 17 -8.10 6.39 10.71
N VAL A 18 -8.38 5.54 11.70
CA VAL A 18 -9.21 5.90 12.86
C VAL A 18 -8.55 7.01 13.67
N LEU A 19 -7.25 6.90 13.96
CA LEU A 19 -6.51 7.94 14.68
C LEU A 19 -6.50 9.28 13.92
N ALA A 20 -6.31 9.25 12.60
CA ALA A 20 -6.37 10.45 11.76
C ALA A 20 -7.77 11.09 11.74
N LEU A 21 -8.84 10.29 11.84
CA LEU A 21 -10.23 10.79 11.87
C LEU A 21 -10.59 11.41 13.20
N LEU A 22 -10.26 10.72 14.31
CA LEU A 22 -10.73 11.08 15.66
C LEU A 22 -9.74 11.98 16.41
N GLY A 23 -8.49 12.05 15.98
CA GLY A 23 -7.46 12.88 16.57
C GLY A 23 -7.68 14.38 16.31
N ASP A 24 -7.08 15.20 17.12
CA ASP A 24 -7.00 16.65 16.89
C ASP A 24 -6.16 16.97 15.64
N THR A 25 -6.07 18.26 15.30
CA THR A 25 -5.35 18.72 14.11
C THR A 25 -3.87 18.32 14.14
N THR A 26 -3.22 18.38 15.31
CA THR A 26 -1.82 18.01 15.48
C THR A 26 -1.62 16.51 15.24
N THR A 27 -2.41 15.68 15.90
CA THR A 27 -2.40 14.22 15.73
C THR A 27 -2.67 13.82 14.28
N ARG A 28 -3.69 14.43 13.66
CA ARG A 28 -3.99 14.18 12.25
C ARG A 28 -2.81 14.53 11.34
N SER A 29 -2.17 15.67 11.56
CA SER A 29 -1.01 16.11 10.78
C SER A 29 0.15 15.14 10.91
N ALA A 30 0.46 14.69 12.14
CA ALA A 30 1.50 13.71 12.41
C ALA A 30 1.23 12.37 11.70
N VAL A 31 -0.02 11.86 11.79
CA VAL A 31 -0.40 10.61 11.10
C VAL A 31 -0.26 10.76 9.58
N LEU A 32 -0.79 11.83 8.99
CA LEU A 32 -0.70 12.01 7.54
C LEU A 32 0.73 12.28 7.07
N GLY A 33 1.55 12.94 7.89
CA GLY A 33 2.98 13.14 7.66
C GLY A 33 3.76 11.83 7.67
N SER A 34 3.50 10.96 8.66
CA SER A 34 4.16 9.64 8.75
C SER A 34 3.80 8.73 7.57
N ILE A 35 2.54 8.78 7.10
CA ILE A 35 2.08 8.03 5.92
C ILE A 35 2.79 8.52 4.65
N GLN A 36 2.96 9.84 4.50
CA GLN A 36 3.72 10.41 3.39
C GLN A 36 5.18 9.97 3.43
N ALA A 37 5.83 10.08 4.57
CA ALA A 37 7.23 9.69 4.73
C ALA A 37 7.45 8.19 4.49
N GLY A 38 6.54 7.32 4.95
CA GLY A 38 6.58 5.89 4.65
C GLY A 38 6.45 5.62 3.15
N ASN A 39 5.54 6.33 2.46
CA ASN A 39 5.40 6.23 1.01
C ASN A 39 6.69 6.64 0.28
N ASP A 40 7.26 7.78 0.64
CA ASP A 40 8.46 8.32 -0.01
C ASP A 40 9.68 7.42 0.22
N TRP A 41 9.82 6.88 1.44
CA TRP A 41 10.85 5.91 1.77
C TRP A 41 10.74 4.64 0.92
N ALA A 42 9.53 4.07 0.80
CA ALA A 42 9.30 2.87 0.03
C ALA A 42 9.53 3.07 -1.47
N LEU A 43 9.13 4.23 -2.02
CA LEU A 43 9.38 4.57 -3.43
C LEU A 43 10.86 4.74 -3.72
N GLY A 44 11.62 5.42 -2.86
CA GLY A 44 13.08 5.54 -3.01
C GLY A 44 13.76 4.18 -2.97
N TRP A 45 13.40 3.33 -1.99
CA TRP A 45 13.92 1.97 -1.92
C TRP A 45 13.58 1.13 -3.17
N LEU A 46 12.34 1.24 -3.66
CA LEU A 46 11.92 0.55 -4.88
C LEU A 46 12.68 1.05 -6.12
N GLU A 47 12.96 2.34 -6.22
CA GLU A 47 13.73 2.89 -7.32
C GLU A 47 15.11 2.25 -7.40
N ASP A 48 15.79 2.13 -6.26
CA ASP A 48 17.11 1.49 -6.17
C ASP A 48 17.10 -0.01 -6.54
N HIS A 49 15.96 -0.71 -6.35
CA HIS A 49 15.88 -2.17 -6.48
C HIS A 49 15.05 -2.66 -7.67
N ALA A 50 14.21 -1.80 -8.24
CA ALA A 50 13.23 -2.19 -9.25
C ALA A 50 13.18 -1.26 -10.48
N ALA A 51 13.94 -0.15 -10.52
CA ALA A 51 14.08 0.65 -11.72
C ALA A 51 14.98 -0.05 -12.73
N VAL A 52 14.48 -1.14 -13.33
CA VAL A 52 15.23 -2.02 -14.23
C VAL A 52 14.60 -1.96 -15.63
N GLY A 53 15.41 -1.66 -16.64
CA GLY A 53 15.06 -1.79 -18.05
C GLY A 53 15.62 -3.07 -18.68
N ARG A 54 15.43 -3.23 -20.00
CA ARG A 54 16.00 -4.32 -20.77
C ARG A 54 16.72 -3.82 -22.01
N VAL A 55 17.94 -4.31 -22.20
CA VAL A 55 18.74 -4.12 -23.41
C VAL A 55 19.08 -5.50 -23.97
N GLU A 56 18.71 -5.75 -25.21
CA GLU A 56 18.91 -7.04 -25.88
C GLU A 56 18.43 -8.25 -25.03
N GLY A 57 17.29 -8.08 -24.35
CA GLY A 57 16.70 -9.12 -23.50
C GLY A 57 17.35 -9.27 -22.11
N ARG A 58 18.43 -8.56 -21.80
CA ARG A 58 19.11 -8.60 -20.50
C ARG A 58 18.62 -7.47 -19.60
N PRO A 59 18.44 -7.70 -18.27
CA PRO A 59 18.09 -6.65 -17.34
C PRO A 59 19.29 -5.69 -17.18
N VAL A 60 18.99 -4.39 -17.15
CA VAL A 60 19.94 -3.31 -16.90
C VAL A 60 19.35 -2.35 -15.90
N ASN A 61 20.08 -2.02 -14.85
CA ASN A 61 19.63 -1.05 -13.86
C ASN A 61 19.51 0.33 -14.49
N GLY A 62 18.42 1.00 -14.18
CA GLY A 62 18.18 2.39 -14.55
C GLY A 62 18.74 3.37 -13.53
N GLU A 63 18.78 4.63 -13.92
CA GLU A 63 19.16 5.77 -13.06
C GLU A 63 17.92 6.43 -12.41
N GLY A 64 16.72 6.02 -12.81
CA GLY A 64 15.48 6.54 -12.26
C GLY A 64 14.25 6.24 -13.12
N TRP A 65 13.11 6.48 -12.53
CA TRP A 65 11.79 6.33 -13.13
C TRP A 65 10.90 7.54 -12.85
N MET A 66 9.70 7.56 -13.40
CA MET A 66 8.70 8.59 -13.10
C MET A 66 7.54 7.98 -12.31
N VAL A 67 7.20 8.61 -11.19
CA VAL A 67 6.08 8.20 -10.34
C VAL A 67 5.19 9.42 -10.06
N ALA A 68 3.88 9.23 -10.20
CA ALA A 68 2.87 10.17 -9.72
C ALA A 68 2.16 9.55 -8.51
N SER A 69 2.28 10.19 -7.35
CA SER A 69 1.65 9.72 -6.10
C SER A 69 0.37 10.49 -5.82
N PHE A 70 -0.72 9.76 -5.56
CA PHE A 70 -2.03 10.31 -5.23
C PHE A 70 -2.45 9.78 -3.86
N ARG A 71 -2.61 10.68 -2.89
CA ARG A 71 -3.08 10.32 -1.56
C ARG A 71 -4.60 10.32 -1.52
N HIS A 72 -5.17 9.19 -1.13
CA HIS A 72 -6.58 9.03 -0.79
C HIS A 72 -6.74 8.91 0.71
N LEU A 73 -7.84 9.43 1.26
CA LEU A 73 -8.10 9.42 2.71
C LEU A 73 -9.15 8.39 3.11
N THR A 74 -9.92 7.87 2.15
CA THR A 74 -11.05 6.97 2.41
C THR A 74 -11.03 5.76 1.49
N SER A 75 -11.65 4.67 1.95
CA SER A 75 -12.00 3.53 1.10
C SER A 75 -13.18 3.85 0.17
N ARG A 76 -13.54 2.93 -0.74
CA ARG A 76 -14.76 3.04 -1.57
C ARG A 76 -16.04 3.11 -0.73
N ALA A 77 -16.06 2.49 0.46
CA ALA A 77 -17.18 2.56 1.42
C ALA A 77 -17.11 3.79 2.35
N LEU A 78 -16.26 4.77 2.02
CA LEU A 78 -16.02 6.00 2.78
C LEU A 78 -15.47 5.78 4.20
N ASP A 79 -14.93 4.60 4.50
CA ASP A 79 -14.21 4.39 5.74
C ASP A 79 -12.90 5.20 5.77
N PRO A 80 -12.42 5.67 6.93
CA PRO A 80 -11.12 6.29 7.07
C PRO A 80 -10.01 5.28 6.71
N PHE A 81 -9.35 5.52 5.62
CA PHE A 81 -8.32 4.62 5.08
C PHE A 81 -7.31 5.41 4.25
N PRO A 82 -6.42 6.18 4.91
CA PRO A 82 -5.37 6.90 4.20
C PRO A 82 -4.45 5.92 3.48
N HIS A 83 -4.22 6.13 2.19
CA HIS A 83 -3.34 5.31 1.37
C HIS A 83 -2.83 6.10 0.17
N HIS A 84 -1.77 5.60 -0.47
CA HIS A 84 -1.25 6.18 -1.70
C HIS A 84 -1.42 5.22 -2.88
N HIS A 85 -1.90 5.76 -3.99
CA HIS A 85 -1.74 5.18 -5.31
C HIS A 85 -0.51 5.79 -5.96
N ASN A 86 0.46 4.96 -6.30
CA ASN A 86 1.70 5.36 -6.94
C ASN A 86 1.71 4.85 -8.37
N VAL A 87 1.39 5.72 -9.31
CA VAL A 87 1.38 5.39 -10.74
C VAL A 87 2.81 5.51 -11.28
N ILE A 88 3.46 4.37 -11.45
CA ILE A 88 4.82 4.25 -11.97
C ILE A 88 4.72 4.15 -13.49
N ALA A 89 5.32 5.09 -14.21
CA ALA A 89 5.35 5.05 -15.67
C ALA A 89 6.09 3.81 -16.19
N ASN A 90 5.62 3.22 -17.29
CA ASN A 90 6.30 2.08 -17.91
C ASN A 90 7.56 2.53 -18.67
N THR A 91 8.41 3.27 -18.00
CA THR A 91 9.68 3.76 -18.54
C THR A 91 10.73 3.89 -17.46
N VAL A 92 11.96 3.58 -17.79
CA VAL A 92 13.14 3.77 -16.94
C VAL A 92 14.25 4.40 -17.78
N ARG A 93 14.95 5.37 -17.21
CA ARG A 93 16.10 6.00 -17.82
C ARG A 93 17.35 5.17 -17.54
N LEU A 94 18.13 4.90 -18.57
CA LEU A 94 19.43 4.21 -18.45
C LEU A 94 20.60 5.20 -18.41
N ALA A 95 21.78 4.74 -17.99
CA ALA A 95 23.00 5.54 -17.87
C ALA A 95 23.47 6.15 -19.22
N ASP A 96 23.11 5.54 -20.36
CA ASP A 96 23.37 6.07 -21.69
C ASP A 96 22.38 7.19 -22.10
N GLY A 97 21.48 7.60 -21.19
CA GLY A 97 20.43 8.59 -21.43
C GLY A 97 19.23 8.07 -22.22
N SER A 98 19.21 6.81 -22.64
CA SER A 98 18.07 6.23 -23.34
C SER A 98 16.96 5.82 -22.36
N ASN A 99 15.71 5.82 -22.84
CA ASN A 99 14.56 5.30 -22.08
C ASN A 99 14.21 3.90 -22.59
N ARG A 100 13.88 3.01 -21.65
CA ARG A 100 13.43 1.65 -21.93
C ARG A 100 12.15 1.34 -21.16
N ALA A 101 11.38 0.36 -21.62
CA ALA A 101 10.25 -0.14 -20.85
C ALA A 101 10.75 -0.75 -19.53
N LEU A 102 10.01 -0.50 -18.46
CA LEU A 102 10.28 -1.03 -17.12
C LEU A 102 10.12 -2.55 -17.12
N ASP A 103 11.07 -3.28 -16.53
CA ASP A 103 10.91 -4.72 -16.27
C ASP A 103 10.02 -4.93 -15.03
N ALA A 104 8.73 -5.06 -15.25
CA ALA A 104 7.74 -5.21 -14.18
C ALA A 104 8.00 -6.38 -13.22
N ARG A 105 8.79 -7.38 -13.63
CA ARG A 105 9.13 -8.52 -12.75
C ARG A 105 9.94 -8.07 -11.56
N ALA A 106 10.83 -7.09 -11.72
CA ALA A 106 11.56 -6.49 -10.62
C ALA A 106 10.60 -5.77 -9.68
N LEU A 107 9.68 -4.95 -10.21
CA LEU A 107 8.66 -4.25 -9.43
C LEU A 107 7.80 -5.22 -8.60
N TYR A 108 7.20 -6.24 -9.24
CA TYR A 108 6.36 -7.23 -8.52
C TYR A 108 7.13 -8.01 -7.45
N ARG A 109 8.39 -8.34 -7.71
CA ARG A 109 9.25 -9.06 -6.74
C ARG A 109 9.47 -8.25 -5.46
N HIS A 110 9.59 -6.94 -5.58
CA HIS A 110 9.95 -6.05 -4.48
C HIS A 110 8.76 -5.30 -3.85
N ALA A 111 7.56 -5.34 -4.46
CA ALA A 111 6.39 -4.60 -4.00
C ALA A 111 6.00 -4.91 -2.55
N GLN A 112 6.04 -6.19 -2.15
CA GLN A 112 5.71 -6.59 -0.79
C GLN A 112 6.73 -6.07 0.24
N ALA A 113 8.02 -6.12 -0.09
CA ALA A 113 9.07 -5.58 0.77
C ALA A 113 8.93 -4.06 0.92
N ALA A 114 8.63 -3.34 -0.16
CA ALA A 114 8.36 -1.91 -0.13
C ALA A 114 7.16 -1.55 0.77
N SER A 115 6.07 -2.32 0.68
CA SER A 115 4.91 -2.13 1.57
C SER A 115 5.28 -2.33 3.04
N ALA A 116 6.10 -3.35 3.36
CA ALA A 116 6.58 -3.59 4.72
C ALA A 116 7.48 -2.46 5.23
N LEU A 117 8.35 -1.92 4.37
CA LEU A 117 9.22 -0.78 4.69
C LEU A 117 8.39 0.49 4.93
N ALA A 118 7.39 0.77 4.07
CA ALA A 118 6.48 1.90 4.26
C ALA A 118 5.81 1.87 5.63
N THR A 119 5.23 0.72 5.99
CA THR A 119 4.55 0.57 7.29
C THR A 119 5.51 0.60 8.48
N ALA A 120 6.73 0.09 8.32
CA ALA A 120 7.76 0.18 9.36
C ALA A 120 8.18 1.63 9.63
N GLU A 121 8.38 2.42 8.58
CA GLU A 121 8.74 3.84 8.71
C GLU A 121 7.60 4.66 9.32
N MET A 122 6.36 4.44 8.89
CA MET A 122 5.18 5.07 9.52
C MET A 122 5.13 4.81 11.03
N ARG A 123 5.31 3.53 11.43
CA ARG A 123 5.28 3.16 12.84
C ARG A 123 6.42 3.80 13.63
N ARG A 124 7.62 3.82 13.06
CA ARG A 124 8.78 4.46 13.69
C ARG A 124 8.48 5.94 13.97
N GLN A 125 8.04 6.69 12.96
CA GLN A 125 7.76 8.12 13.13
C GLN A 125 6.66 8.39 14.16
N LEU A 126 5.55 7.66 14.13
CA LEU A 126 4.47 7.84 15.10
C LEU A 126 4.86 7.42 16.52
N THR A 127 5.74 6.43 16.67
CA THR A 127 6.31 6.10 17.97
C THR A 127 7.16 7.23 18.50
N ASP A 128 8.03 7.80 17.66
CA ASP A 128 8.95 8.88 18.03
C ASP A 128 8.20 10.20 18.31
N GLU A 129 7.21 10.54 17.48
CA GLU A 129 6.54 11.85 17.54
C GLU A 129 5.37 11.89 18.53
N LEU A 130 4.56 10.83 18.60
CA LEU A 130 3.35 10.77 19.41
C LEU A 130 3.39 9.73 20.54
N GLY A 131 4.49 8.98 20.69
CA GLY A 131 4.58 7.91 21.67
C GLY A 131 3.63 6.74 21.42
N VAL A 132 3.18 6.54 20.17
CA VAL A 132 2.25 5.46 19.81
C VAL A 132 2.88 4.10 20.08
N ARG A 133 2.12 3.23 20.75
CA ARG A 133 2.48 1.83 20.96
C ARG A 133 1.70 0.95 19.99
N TRP A 134 2.29 -0.19 19.65
CA TRP A 134 1.76 -1.10 18.63
C TRP A 134 1.48 -2.47 19.21
N ARG A 135 0.44 -3.13 18.72
CA ARG A 135 0.09 -4.50 19.01
C ARG A 135 -0.13 -5.29 17.72
N PRO A 136 0.04 -6.62 17.71
CA PRO A 136 -0.31 -7.44 16.56
C PRO A 136 -1.77 -7.25 16.14
N GLY A 137 -1.99 -7.12 14.84
CA GLY A 137 -3.32 -7.07 14.24
C GLY A 137 -3.97 -8.47 14.13
N ARG A 138 -5.24 -8.52 13.72
CA ARG A 138 -6.03 -9.76 13.67
C ARG A 138 -5.50 -10.81 12.68
N LYS A 139 -5.02 -10.40 11.51
CA LYS A 139 -4.56 -11.35 10.46
C LYS A 139 -3.05 -11.27 10.28
N SER A 140 -2.57 -10.10 9.95
CA SER A 140 -1.15 -9.78 9.82
C SER A 140 -1.01 -8.27 9.97
N GLY A 141 0.21 -7.80 10.24
CA GLY A 141 0.46 -6.37 10.44
C GLY A 141 0.26 -5.96 11.91
N TRP A 142 0.11 -4.66 12.12
CA TRP A 142 0.13 -4.04 13.44
C TRP A 142 -1.03 -3.06 13.55
N GLU A 143 -1.56 -2.91 14.76
CA GLU A 143 -2.58 -1.92 15.08
C GLU A 143 -2.11 -1.08 16.27
N ILE A 144 -2.63 0.13 16.39
CA ILE A 144 -2.33 1.01 17.51
C ILE A 144 -2.88 0.39 18.79
N ASP A 145 -2.00 0.24 19.81
CA ASP A 145 -2.42 -0.15 21.14
C ASP A 145 -3.29 0.94 21.77
N GLY A 146 -4.45 0.55 22.29
CA GLY A 146 -5.48 1.48 22.78
C GLY A 146 -6.64 1.72 21.82
N ILE A 147 -6.50 1.42 20.51
CA ILE A 147 -7.64 1.38 19.57
C ILE A 147 -8.17 -0.05 19.51
N GLY A 148 -9.33 -0.28 20.12
CA GLY A 148 -9.92 -1.61 20.22
C GLY A 148 -10.36 -2.18 18.87
N ASN A 149 -10.37 -3.52 18.76
CA ASN A 149 -10.79 -4.21 17.53
C ASN A 149 -12.26 -3.90 17.14
N GLN A 150 -13.12 -3.60 18.11
CA GLN A 150 -14.48 -3.18 17.84
C GLN A 150 -14.50 -1.87 17.06
N VAL A 151 -13.74 -0.86 17.51
CA VAL A 151 -13.62 0.44 16.81
C VAL A 151 -13.06 0.25 15.41
N VAL A 152 -11.99 -0.55 15.27
CA VAL A 152 -11.43 -0.87 13.95
C VAL A 152 -12.48 -1.55 13.04
N GLY A 153 -13.33 -2.42 13.61
CA GLY A 153 -14.41 -3.10 12.90
C GLY A 153 -15.50 -2.14 12.41
N GLU A 154 -15.93 -1.20 13.24
CA GLU A 154 -16.94 -0.18 12.88
C GLU A 154 -16.52 0.65 11.66
N PHE A 155 -15.23 0.95 11.54
CA PHE A 155 -14.65 1.70 10.43
C PHE A 155 -14.09 0.79 9.30
N SER A 156 -14.54 -0.46 9.21
CA SER A 156 -14.06 -1.43 8.21
C SER A 156 -15.19 -1.95 7.32
N LYS A 157 -16.16 -1.10 6.93
CA LYS A 157 -17.35 -1.48 6.16
C LYS A 157 -16.98 -2.24 4.89
N ARG A 158 -16.05 -1.69 4.08
CA ARG A 158 -15.62 -2.36 2.84
C ARG A 158 -15.04 -3.75 3.09
N ARG A 159 -14.29 -3.94 4.17
CA ARG A 159 -13.76 -5.25 4.53
C ARG A 159 -14.87 -6.22 4.95
N ASN A 160 -15.84 -5.73 5.72
CA ASN A 160 -16.98 -6.53 6.14
C ASN A 160 -17.81 -6.96 4.93
N GLU A 161 -18.09 -6.05 3.99
CA GLU A 161 -18.77 -6.35 2.71
C GLU A 161 -18.04 -7.45 1.91
N ILE A 162 -16.71 -7.39 1.81
CA ILE A 162 -15.90 -8.40 1.12
C ILE A 162 -15.95 -9.74 1.88
N ASP A 163 -15.79 -9.73 3.20
CA ASP A 163 -15.80 -10.95 4.01
C ASP A 163 -17.21 -11.62 3.98
N ASP A 164 -18.30 -10.83 3.91
CA ASP A 164 -19.67 -11.35 3.78
C ASP A 164 -19.91 -11.94 2.40
N ALA A 165 -19.53 -11.23 1.33
CA ALA A 165 -19.68 -11.74 -0.05
C ALA A 165 -18.80 -12.99 -0.30
N LEU A 166 -17.62 -13.08 0.32
CA LEU A 166 -16.79 -14.29 0.26
C LEU A 166 -17.49 -15.47 0.94
N ARG A 167 -18.10 -15.24 2.09
CA ARG A 167 -18.81 -16.28 2.83
C ARG A 167 -20.00 -16.80 2.03
N GLU A 168 -20.79 -15.90 1.44
CA GLU A 168 -21.91 -16.26 0.57
C GLU A 168 -21.43 -17.11 -0.62
N LEU A 169 -20.34 -16.71 -1.30
CA LEU A 169 -19.75 -17.45 -2.39
C LEU A 169 -19.26 -18.84 -1.94
N GLU A 170 -18.57 -18.95 -0.81
CA GLU A 170 -18.07 -20.22 -0.27
C GLU A 170 -19.20 -21.15 0.13
N GLU A 171 -20.33 -20.63 0.64
CA GLU A 171 -21.54 -21.41 0.92
C GLU A 171 -22.17 -21.92 -0.38
N GLU A 172 -22.25 -21.10 -1.43
CA GLU A 172 -22.81 -21.47 -2.73
C GLU A 172 -22.00 -22.58 -3.42
N ILE A 173 -20.67 -22.48 -3.40
CA ILE A 173 -19.79 -23.46 -4.05
C ILE A 173 -19.44 -24.68 -3.18
N GLY A 174 -19.80 -24.66 -1.90
CA GLY A 174 -19.57 -25.78 -0.93
C GLY A 174 -18.09 -26.05 -0.62
N ARG A 175 -17.18 -25.10 -0.87
CA ARG A 175 -15.75 -25.17 -0.58
C ARG A 175 -15.15 -23.77 -0.45
N GLY A 176 -13.88 -23.68 -0.02
CA GLY A 176 -13.15 -22.41 -0.04
C GLY A 176 -13.02 -21.82 -1.46
N ALA A 177 -13.18 -20.53 -1.57
CA ALA A 177 -13.13 -19.81 -2.84
C ALA A 177 -11.70 -19.75 -3.39
N HIS A 178 -11.54 -20.02 -4.69
CA HIS A 178 -10.26 -19.88 -5.39
C HIS A 178 -9.99 -18.40 -5.73
N PRO A 179 -8.71 -17.94 -5.77
CA PRO A 179 -8.39 -16.53 -6.08
C PRO A 179 -9.08 -15.95 -7.31
N GLY A 180 -9.23 -16.71 -8.39
CA GLY A 180 -9.93 -16.26 -9.60
C GLY A 180 -11.45 -16.09 -9.45
N GLU A 181 -12.07 -16.73 -8.47
CA GLU A 181 -13.52 -16.63 -8.21
C GLU A 181 -13.85 -15.38 -7.36
N VAL A 182 -12.88 -14.85 -6.63
CA VAL A 182 -13.04 -13.65 -5.80
C VAL A 182 -12.71 -12.35 -6.51
N GLU A 183 -12.22 -12.41 -7.73
CA GLU A 183 -11.74 -11.24 -8.49
C GLU A 183 -12.84 -10.18 -8.71
N HIS A 184 -14.12 -10.58 -8.70
CA HIS A 184 -15.27 -9.69 -8.85
C HIS A 184 -15.79 -9.09 -7.54
N ILE A 185 -15.34 -9.60 -6.38
CA ILE A 185 -15.75 -9.15 -5.05
C ILE A 185 -14.86 -8.02 -4.54
N VAL A 186 -13.61 -7.97 -4.97
CA VAL A 186 -12.59 -6.99 -4.61
C VAL A 186 -12.57 -5.83 -5.60
#